data_533dae21973faa63eee8e21bcd7bdf66
#
_entry.id   533dae21973faa63eee8e21bcd7bdf66
#
_cell.length_a   1.000
_cell.length_b   1.000
_cell.length_c   1.000
_cell.angle_alpha   90.00
_cell.angle_beta   90.00
_cell.angle_gamma   90.00
#
_symmetry.space_group_name_H-M   'P 1'
#
loop_
_entity.id
_entity.type
_entity.pdbx_description
1 polymer ?
#
loop_
_entity_poly.entity_id
_entity_poly.type
_entity_poly.pdbx_seq_one_letter_code
_entity_poly.pdbx_strand_id
1 'polypeptide(L)'
;MSSSRDLAIAFTEARRAGRALPAYPGTLPLDLPTAYAVQEEAIGLWTDALVGWKVAGIADTWRPRYDAPRLAGPVFARNFRDARELRVETPVIRGGFGAVEAEFVLRIGRDIPAEARPRTLEEMQPFVAAVHAGMEIAGSPLATLNDLGPGAVASDFGNNAGLVLGPEIPAWDSRAPSEWTVRMRVDGEVVGEGSAGRVAGGGPIASLAFL
;
A
#
# COMPACT_ATOMS: atom_id res chain seq x y z
N MET A 1 -20.17 12.11 -17.18
CA MET A 1 -19.33 11.67 -16.04
C MET A 1 -18.60 10.42 -16.50
N SER A 2 -17.29 10.33 -16.28
CA SER A 2 -16.50 9.13 -16.59
C SER A 2 -16.98 7.97 -15.69
N SER A 3 -17.14 6.77 -16.24
CA SER A 3 -17.46 5.58 -15.45
C SER A 3 -16.23 5.11 -14.67
N SER A 4 -16.43 4.26 -13.64
CA SER A 4 -15.31 3.63 -12.93
C SER A 4 -14.39 2.89 -13.88
N ARG A 5 -14.95 2.24 -14.90
CA ARG A 5 -14.19 1.54 -15.95
C ARG A 5 -13.34 2.48 -16.80
N ASP A 6 -13.86 3.65 -17.19
CA ASP A 6 -13.09 4.64 -17.98
C ASP A 6 -11.87 5.14 -17.19
N LEU A 7 -12.06 5.41 -15.89
CA LEU A 7 -10.99 5.81 -14.97
C LEU A 7 -9.95 4.69 -14.81
N ALA A 8 -10.40 3.46 -14.61
CA ALA A 8 -9.54 2.29 -14.49
C ALA A 8 -8.70 2.05 -15.76
N ILE A 9 -9.30 2.19 -16.95
CA ILE A 9 -8.58 2.11 -18.24
C ILE A 9 -7.50 3.18 -18.30
N ALA A 10 -7.82 4.42 -17.99
CA ALA A 10 -6.87 5.53 -18.07
C ALA A 10 -5.64 5.31 -17.15
N PHE A 11 -5.86 4.89 -15.90
CA PHE A 11 -4.77 4.59 -14.97
C PHE A 11 -3.94 3.37 -15.41
N THR A 12 -4.59 2.27 -15.77
CA THR A 12 -3.89 1.03 -16.13
C THR A 12 -3.08 1.18 -17.43
N GLU A 13 -3.59 1.89 -18.43
CA GLU A 13 -2.85 2.20 -19.66
C GLU A 13 -1.67 3.13 -19.39
N ALA A 14 -1.85 4.16 -18.58
CA ALA A 14 -0.78 5.09 -18.22
C ALA A 14 0.35 4.35 -17.46
N ARG A 15 0.00 3.47 -16.51
CA ARG A 15 0.96 2.63 -15.78
C ARG A 15 1.72 1.68 -16.71
N ARG A 16 1.04 0.97 -17.61
CA ARG A 16 1.68 0.07 -18.58
C ARG A 16 2.63 0.79 -19.52
N ALA A 17 2.24 1.99 -19.93
CA ALA A 17 3.05 2.82 -20.83
C ALA A 17 4.17 3.59 -20.13
N GLY A 18 4.24 3.56 -18.78
CA GLY A 18 5.18 4.39 -18.01
C GLY A 18 4.97 5.88 -18.24
N ARG A 19 3.74 6.31 -18.53
CA ARG A 19 3.40 7.68 -18.96
C ARG A 19 2.62 8.41 -17.87
N ALA A 20 3.07 9.62 -17.53
CA ALA A 20 2.35 10.48 -16.59
C ALA A 20 1.00 10.95 -17.12
N LEU A 21 0.06 11.16 -16.21
CA LEU A 21 -1.21 11.82 -16.45
C LEU A 21 -1.10 13.29 -16.02
N PRO A 22 -1.59 14.25 -16.85
CA PRO A 22 -1.50 15.66 -16.51
C PRO A 22 -2.48 16.08 -15.40
N ALA A 23 -3.55 15.32 -15.21
CA ALA A 23 -4.58 15.53 -14.19
C ALA A 23 -5.32 14.20 -13.93
N TYR A 24 -6.15 14.17 -12.87
CA TYR A 24 -7.05 13.05 -12.63
C TYR A 24 -7.96 12.83 -13.85
N PRO A 25 -8.09 11.58 -14.36
CA PRO A 25 -8.62 11.35 -15.73
C PRO A 25 -10.15 11.45 -15.84
N GLY A 26 -10.80 12.14 -14.92
CA GLY A 26 -12.24 12.35 -14.95
C GLY A 26 -12.78 12.93 -13.64
N THR A 27 -13.95 12.47 -13.20
CA THR A 27 -14.53 12.91 -11.92
C THR A 27 -13.85 12.21 -10.75
N LEU A 28 -13.25 12.98 -9.84
CA LEU A 28 -12.58 12.48 -8.65
C LEU A 28 -13.62 11.87 -7.68
N PRO A 29 -13.46 10.60 -7.24
CA PRO A 29 -14.29 10.02 -6.19
C PRO A 29 -14.13 10.77 -4.86
N LEU A 30 -15.26 11.05 -4.24
CA LEU A 30 -15.31 11.77 -2.96
C LEU A 30 -15.57 10.85 -1.76
N ASP A 31 -15.66 9.54 -2.01
CA ASP A 31 -15.80 8.48 -1.01
C ASP A 31 -14.99 7.24 -1.42
N LEU A 32 -14.69 6.38 -0.45
CA LEU A 32 -13.90 5.17 -0.70
C LEU A 32 -14.67 4.10 -1.50
N PRO A 33 -15.96 3.84 -1.29
CA PRO A 33 -16.69 2.88 -2.12
C PRO A 33 -16.60 3.18 -3.62
N THR A 34 -16.78 4.43 -4.01
CA THR A 34 -16.63 4.85 -5.42
C THR A 34 -15.18 4.70 -5.91
N ALA A 35 -14.19 5.05 -5.08
CA ALA A 35 -12.79 4.88 -5.42
C ALA A 35 -12.38 3.40 -5.54
N TYR A 36 -12.87 2.54 -4.66
CA TYR A 36 -12.65 1.10 -4.74
C TYR A 36 -13.34 0.46 -5.95
N ALA A 37 -14.50 0.96 -6.40
CA ALA A 37 -15.09 0.50 -7.65
C ALA A 37 -14.17 0.77 -8.86
N VAL A 38 -13.43 1.87 -8.87
CA VAL A 38 -12.38 2.14 -9.88
C VAL A 38 -11.22 1.17 -9.72
N GLN A 39 -10.75 0.95 -8.50
CA GLN A 39 -9.64 0.01 -8.22
C GLN A 39 -9.99 -1.42 -8.62
N GLU A 40 -11.20 -1.88 -8.33
CA GLU A 40 -11.67 -3.23 -8.69
C GLU A 40 -11.68 -3.43 -10.21
N GLU A 41 -12.22 -2.46 -10.97
CA GLU A 41 -12.15 -2.48 -12.43
C GLU A 41 -10.69 -2.50 -12.91
N ALA A 42 -9.81 -1.71 -12.28
CA ALA A 42 -8.40 -1.65 -12.64
C ALA A 42 -7.67 -2.97 -12.34
N ILE A 43 -7.97 -3.64 -11.22
CA ILE A 43 -7.45 -4.98 -10.90
C ILE A 43 -7.91 -5.99 -11.97
N GLY A 44 -9.19 -5.96 -12.36
CA GLY A 44 -9.71 -6.82 -13.42
C GLY A 44 -9.06 -6.61 -14.80
N LEU A 45 -8.59 -5.39 -15.06
CA LEU A 45 -7.85 -5.05 -16.28
C LEU A 45 -6.35 -5.38 -16.19
N TRP A 46 -5.80 -5.55 -14.99
CA TRP A 46 -4.37 -5.76 -14.77
C TRP A 46 -4.00 -7.23 -14.88
N THR A 47 -3.22 -7.58 -15.91
CA THR A 47 -2.88 -8.96 -16.27
C THR A 47 -1.69 -9.50 -15.44
N ASP A 48 -1.79 -9.41 -14.11
CA ASP A 48 -0.75 -9.89 -13.19
C ASP A 48 -1.39 -10.48 -11.93
N ALA A 49 -0.71 -11.41 -11.29
CA ALA A 49 -1.22 -12.06 -10.08
C ALA A 49 -1.18 -11.09 -8.89
N LEU A 50 -2.29 -10.99 -8.17
CA LEU A 50 -2.36 -10.33 -6.88
C LEU A 50 -1.66 -11.22 -5.84
N VAL A 51 -0.67 -10.67 -5.11
CA VAL A 51 0.12 -11.39 -4.11
C VAL A 51 0.02 -10.80 -2.71
N GLY A 52 -0.61 -9.65 -2.57
CA GLY A 52 -0.79 -8.99 -1.27
C GLY A 52 -1.50 -7.66 -1.38
N TRP A 53 -1.57 -7.00 -0.24
CA TRP A 53 -2.20 -5.69 -0.09
C TRP A 53 -1.30 -4.75 0.71
N LYS A 54 -1.15 -3.51 0.25
CA LYS A 54 -0.66 -2.41 1.08
C LYS A 54 -1.82 -1.81 1.85
N VAL A 55 -1.57 -1.29 3.03
CA VAL A 55 -2.56 -0.59 3.86
C VAL A 55 -1.98 0.73 4.35
N ALA A 56 -2.58 1.83 3.96
CA ALA A 56 -2.15 3.17 4.34
C ALA A 56 -3.16 3.82 5.31
N GLY A 57 -2.65 4.62 6.24
CA GLY A 57 -3.48 5.48 7.09
C GLY A 57 -4.06 6.65 6.29
N ILE A 58 -5.31 7.00 6.56
CA ILE A 58 -5.91 8.24 6.07
C ILE A 58 -5.60 9.35 7.07
N ALA A 59 -4.95 10.42 6.62
CA ALA A 59 -4.62 11.56 7.46
C ALA A 59 -5.87 12.22 8.07
N ASP A 60 -5.75 12.73 9.28
CA ASP A 60 -6.88 13.30 10.05
C ASP A 60 -7.60 14.42 9.31
N THR A 61 -6.89 15.17 8.47
CA THR A 61 -7.45 16.23 7.61
C THR A 61 -8.47 15.72 6.59
N TRP A 62 -8.37 14.44 6.20
CA TRP A 62 -9.25 13.80 5.23
C TRP A 62 -10.39 13.01 5.88
N ARG A 63 -10.25 12.60 7.15
CA ARG A 63 -11.25 11.77 7.86
C ARG A 63 -12.66 12.35 7.91
N PRO A 64 -12.88 13.68 8.01
CA PRO A 64 -14.23 14.23 7.95
C PRO A 64 -14.98 13.94 6.64
N ARG A 65 -14.22 13.69 5.56
CA ARG A 65 -14.79 13.36 4.25
C ARG A 65 -14.84 11.85 4.01
N TYR A 66 -13.79 11.12 4.45
CA TYR A 66 -13.66 9.68 4.25
C TYR A 66 -13.80 8.99 5.60
N ASP A 67 -14.98 8.39 5.83
CA ASP A 67 -15.32 7.72 7.11
C ASP A 67 -14.60 6.36 7.22
N ALA A 68 -13.27 6.41 7.16
CA ALA A 68 -12.40 5.26 7.34
C ALA A 68 -11.02 5.68 7.85
N PRO A 69 -10.40 4.90 8.74
CA PRO A 69 -9.05 5.20 9.24
C PRO A 69 -7.95 4.89 8.25
N ARG A 70 -8.23 4.04 7.27
CA ARG A 70 -7.24 3.46 6.34
C ARG A 70 -7.83 3.26 4.96
N LEU A 71 -6.93 3.04 3.99
CA LEU A 71 -7.25 2.54 2.66
C LEU A 71 -6.29 1.40 2.29
N ALA A 72 -6.69 0.58 1.33
CA ALA A 72 -5.89 -0.52 0.82
C ALA A 72 -5.63 -0.39 -0.69
N GLY A 73 -4.53 -1.00 -1.14
CA GLY A 73 -4.19 -1.12 -2.56
C GLY A 73 -3.51 -2.46 -2.86
N PRO A 74 -3.67 -2.99 -4.08
CA PRO A 74 -3.13 -4.29 -4.47
C PRO A 74 -1.60 -4.26 -4.64
N VAL A 75 -0.96 -5.36 -4.29
CA VAL A 75 0.45 -5.65 -4.62
C VAL A 75 0.48 -6.77 -5.64
N PHE A 76 1.13 -6.55 -6.78
CA PHE A 76 1.18 -7.50 -7.88
C PHE A 76 2.54 -8.21 -7.97
N ALA A 77 2.52 -9.47 -8.45
CA ALA A 77 3.67 -10.36 -8.46
C ALA A 77 4.87 -9.81 -9.25
N ARG A 78 4.64 -9.17 -10.40
CA ARG A 78 5.73 -8.61 -11.22
C ARG A 78 6.50 -7.49 -10.54
N ASN A 79 5.88 -6.82 -9.57
CA ASN A 79 6.46 -5.71 -8.82
C ASN A 79 6.88 -6.12 -7.40
N PHE A 80 6.74 -7.40 -7.06
CA PHE A 80 7.28 -7.97 -5.84
C PHE A 80 8.74 -8.37 -6.05
N ARG A 81 9.62 -7.99 -5.11
CA ARG A 81 11.03 -8.36 -5.09
C ARG A 81 11.40 -8.91 -3.73
N ASP A 82 12.13 -10.01 -3.71
CA ASP A 82 12.74 -10.54 -2.50
C ASP A 82 14.15 -9.94 -2.39
N ALA A 83 14.40 -9.18 -1.32
CA ALA A 83 15.67 -8.47 -1.09
C ALA A 83 16.82 -9.38 -0.62
N ARG A 84 16.80 -10.67 -0.96
CA ARG A 84 18.02 -11.51 -0.86
C ARG A 84 19.15 -10.99 -1.73
N GLU A 85 18.83 -10.20 -2.74
CA GLU A 85 19.78 -9.40 -3.51
C GLU A 85 20.05 -8.09 -2.77
N LEU A 86 21.33 -7.73 -2.65
CA LEU A 86 21.77 -6.49 -1.97
C LEU A 86 21.37 -5.21 -2.72
N ARG A 87 20.94 -5.34 -3.96
CA ARG A 87 20.51 -4.24 -4.83
C ARG A 87 19.28 -4.64 -5.62
N VAL A 88 18.24 -3.81 -5.53
CA VAL A 88 17.01 -3.98 -6.31
C VAL A 88 16.78 -2.72 -7.13
N GLU A 89 16.53 -2.89 -8.43
CA GLU A 89 16.15 -1.82 -9.33
C GLU A 89 14.64 -1.86 -9.55
N THR A 90 13.98 -0.70 -9.44
CA THR A 90 12.54 -0.58 -9.63
C THR A 90 12.23 0.51 -10.66
N PRO A 91 11.27 0.28 -11.57
CA PRO A 91 10.86 1.32 -12.50
C PRO A 91 10.08 2.43 -11.80
N VAL A 92 10.26 3.65 -12.28
CA VAL A 92 9.46 4.82 -11.88
C VAL A 92 8.83 5.47 -13.09
N ILE A 93 7.65 6.06 -12.92
CA ILE A 93 6.96 6.78 -13.99
C ILE A 93 7.50 8.20 -14.05
N ARG A 94 8.23 8.52 -15.09
CA ARG A 94 8.77 9.89 -15.28
C ARG A 94 7.65 10.91 -15.38
N GLY A 95 7.70 11.94 -14.53
CA GLY A 95 6.67 12.98 -14.44
C GLY A 95 5.40 12.57 -13.66
N GLY A 96 5.37 11.34 -13.13
CA GLY A 96 4.39 10.89 -12.17
C GLY A 96 4.84 11.10 -10.72
N PHE A 97 4.14 10.48 -9.79
CA PHE A 97 4.56 10.37 -8.39
C PHE A 97 5.50 9.19 -8.20
N GLY A 98 6.50 9.35 -7.33
CA GLY A 98 7.38 8.26 -6.90
C GLY A 98 8.00 8.55 -5.55
N ALA A 99 7.95 7.55 -4.67
CA ALA A 99 8.59 7.58 -3.36
C ALA A 99 9.01 6.17 -2.93
N VAL A 100 9.89 6.08 -1.93
CA VAL A 100 10.22 4.83 -1.25
C VAL A 100 9.82 4.98 0.20
N GLU A 101 9.06 4.02 0.70
CA GLU A 101 8.53 4.01 2.06
C GLU A 101 9.05 2.77 2.80
N ALA A 102 9.57 2.97 4.02
CA ALA A 102 9.97 1.85 4.86
C ALA A 102 8.74 1.20 5.50
N GLU A 103 8.63 -0.12 5.35
CA GLU A 103 7.41 -0.87 5.69
C GLU A 103 7.68 -2.07 6.59
N PHE A 104 6.65 -2.47 7.32
CA PHE A 104 6.55 -3.77 7.97
C PHE A 104 5.64 -4.67 7.15
N VAL A 105 6.17 -5.77 6.65
CA VAL A 105 5.46 -6.69 5.77
C VAL A 105 5.03 -7.92 6.57
N LEU A 106 3.74 -8.17 6.65
CA LEU A 106 3.16 -9.34 7.30
C LEU A 106 3.01 -10.47 6.28
N ARG A 107 3.69 -11.58 6.51
CA ARG A 107 3.47 -12.81 5.75
C ARG A 107 2.35 -13.61 6.38
N ILE A 108 1.27 -13.81 5.64
CA ILE A 108 0.11 -14.58 6.09
C ILE A 108 0.43 -16.06 5.98
N GLY A 109 0.22 -16.81 7.04
CA GLY A 109 0.55 -18.23 7.13
C GLY A 109 -0.61 -19.18 6.87
N ARG A 110 -1.83 -18.68 6.95
CA ARG A 110 -3.06 -19.45 6.69
C ARG A 110 -4.19 -18.51 6.30
N ASP A 111 -5.16 -19.04 5.55
CA ASP A 111 -6.33 -18.27 5.16
C ASP A 111 -7.13 -17.80 6.38
N ILE A 112 -7.69 -16.61 6.26
CA ILE A 112 -8.63 -16.06 7.24
C ILE A 112 -10.03 -16.34 6.70
N PRO A 113 -10.81 -17.25 7.33
CA PRO A 113 -12.16 -17.55 6.88
C PRO A 113 -13.04 -16.29 6.95
N ALA A 114 -13.87 -16.07 5.92
CA ALA A 114 -14.75 -14.92 5.84
C ALA A 114 -15.70 -14.81 7.06
N GLU A 115 -16.08 -15.95 7.62
CA GLU A 115 -16.95 -16.06 8.79
C GLU A 115 -16.22 -15.71 10.10
N ALA A 116 -14.92 -15.95 10.17
CA ALA A 116 -14.14 -15.73 11.40
C ALA A 116 -13.99 -14.25 11.73
N ARG A 117 -13.90 -13.37 10.72
CA ARG A 117 -13.75 -11.91 10.84
C ARG A 117 -13.06 -11.47 12.13
N PRO A 118 -11.79 -11.87 12.36
CA PRO A 118 -11.07 -11.46 13.56
C PRO A 118 -11.05 -9.93 13.62
N ARG A 119 -11.20 -9.38 14.81
CA ARG A 119 -11.31 -7.92 14.99
C ARG A 119 -10.28 -7.35 15.95
N THR A 120 -9.74 -8.19 16.82
CA THR A 120 -8.68 -7.78 17.77
C THR A 120 -7.32 -8.15 17.23
N LEU A 121 -6.28 -7.53 17.79
CA LEU A 121 -4.89 -7.84 17.44
C LEU A 121 -4.54 -9.29 17.83
N GLU A 122 -5.04 -9.76 18.98
CA GLU A 122 -4.83 -11.12 19.45
C GLU A 122 -5.49 -12.15 18.53
N GLU A 123 -6.67 -11.84 17.99
CA GLU A 123 -7.36 -12.71 17.03
C GLU A 123 -6.64 -12.77 15.68
N MET A 124 -5.97 -11.67 15.27
CA MET A 124 -5.24 -11.61 14.00
C MET A 124 -3.85 -12.22 14.06
N GLN A 125 -3.17 -12.13 15.20
CA GLN A 125 -1.79 -12.60 15.37
C GLN A 125 -1.55 -14.05 14.92
N PRO A 126 -2.44 -15.02 15.20
CA PRO A 126 -2.27 -16.42 14.78
C PRO A 126 -2.28 -16.65 13.25
N PHE A 127 -2.73 -15.68 12.46
CA PHE A 127 -2.70 -15.76 10.99
C PHE A 127 -1.39 -15.27 10.40
N VAL A 128 -0.57 -14.54 11.17
CA VAL A 128 0.73 -14.02 10.74
C VAL A 128 1.80 -15.08 10.97
N ALA A 129 2.43 -15.54 9.90
CA ALA A 129 3.51 -16.52 9.98
C ALA A 129 4.89 -15.86 10.19
N ALA A 130 5.07 -14.63 9.72
CA ALA A 130 6.30 -13.87 9.88
C ALA A 130 6.04 -12.38 9.68
N VAL A 131 6.89 -11.55 10.25
CA VAL A 131 6.97 -10.12 9.98
C VAL A 131 8.34 -9.81 9.41
N HIS A 132 8.37 -9.06 8.34
CA HIS A 132 9.60 -8.68 7.65
C HIS A 132 9.76 -7.15 7.67
N ALA A 133 11.01 -6.69 7.65
CA ALA A 133 11.30 -5.36 7.16
C ALA A 133 11.08 -5.33 5.65
N GLY A 134 10.60 -4.22 5.12
CA GLY A 134 10.37 -4.08 3.69
C GLY A 134 10.42 -2.63 3.24
N MET A 135 10.25 -2.46 1.94
CA MET A 135 10.07 -1.15 1.32
C MET A 135 8.91 -1.19 0.34
N GLU A 136 7.99 -0.27 0.48
CA GLU A 136 7.04 0.02 -0.60
C GLU A 136 7.70 0.95 -1.62
N ILE A 137 7.49 0.64 -2.88
CA ILE A 137 7.70 1.57 -3.97
C ILE A 137 6.36 2.20 -4.23
N ALA A 138 6.14 3.37 -3.66
CA ALA A 138 4.96 4.16 -3.95
C ALA A 138 5.12 4.82 -5.33
N GLY A 139 4.10 4.76 -6.16
CA GLY A 139 4.17 5.32 -7.50
C GLY A 139 2.83 5.40 -8.20
N SER A 140 2.68 6.46 -8.98
CA SER A 140 1.46 6.75 -9.75
C SER A 140 1.80 7.48 -11.03
N PRO A 141 1.02 7.29 -12.11
CA PRO A 141 1.06 8.18 -13.27
C PRO A 141 0.72 9.64 -12.94
N LEU A 142 0.01 9.88 -11.84
CA LEU A 142 -0.48 11.20 -11.46
C LEU A 142 0.42 11.82 -10.38
N ALA A 143 1.20 12.84 -10.75
CA ALA A 143 2.15 13.51 -9.84
C ALA A 143 1.49 14.10 -8.58
N THR A 144 0.26 14.59 -8.71
CA THR A 144 -0.53 15.23 -7.64
C THR A 144 -1.45 14.27 -6.89
N LEU A 145 -1.22 12.95 -7.00
CA LEU A 145 -2.13 11.93 -6.47
C LEU A 145 -2.46 12.16 -4.98
N ASN A 146 -1.43 12.39 -4.18
CA ASN A 146 -1.58 12.56 -2.73
C ASN A 146 -2.27 13.88 -2.36
N ASP A 147 -2.07 14.93 -3.15
CA ASP A 147 -2.73 16.23 -2.94
C ASP A 147 -4.24 16.16 -3.20
N LEU A 148 -4.66 15.26 -4.09
CA LEU A 148 -6.06 15.00 -4.39
C LEU A 148 -6.74 14.13 -3.32
N GLY A 149 -5.97 13.47 -2.48
CA GLY A 149 -6.43 12.74 -1.30
C GLY A 149 -6.88 11.30 -1.54
N PRO A 150 -7.51 10.68 -0.52
CA PRO A 150 -7.77 9.24 -0.45
C PRO A 150 -8.56 8.66 -1.64
N GLY A 151 -9.49 9.42 -2.21
CA GLY A 151 -10.25 8.97 -3.38
C GLY A 151 -9.38 8.75 -4.60
N ALA A 152 -8.43 9.66 -4.87
CA ALA A 152 -7.46 9.48 -5.95
C ALA A 152 -6.50 8.32 -5.65
N VAL A 153 -5.96 8.27 -4.43
CA VAL A 153 -5.03 7.23 -3.99
C VAL A 153 -5.65 5.84 -4.12
N ALA A 154 -6.86 5.64 -3.58
CA ALA A 154 -7.54 4.35 -3.67
C ALA A 154 -7.88 3.97 -5.13
N SER A 155 -8.26 4.92 -5.99
CA SER A 155 -8.56 4.67 -7.41
C SER A 155 -7.35 4.15 -8.20
N ASP A 156 -6.12 4.54 -7.80
CA ASP A 156 -4.89 4.14 -8.48
C ASP A 156 -4.03 3.21 -7.61
N PHE A 157 -4.58 2.02 -7.35
CA PHE A 157 -3.91 0.93 -6.63
C PHE A 157 -3.37 1.31 -5.23
N GLY A 158 -4.03 2.26 -4.55
CA GLY A 158 -3.54 2.74 -3.26
C GLY A 158 -2.17 3.40 -3.33
N ASN A 159 -1.77 3.93 -4.51
CA ASN A 159 -0.43 4.46 -4.79
C ASN A 159 0.68 3.38 -4.84
N ASN A 160 0.34 2.09 -4.86
CA ASN A 160 1.36 1.03 -4.91
C ASN A 160 1.94 0.87 -6.33
N ALA A 161 3.25 0.78 -6.43
CA ALA A 161 3.99 0.42 -7.64
C ALA A 161 4.97 -0.74 -7.41
N GLY A 162 5.10 -1.24 -6.18
CA GLY A 162 5.92 -2.40 -5.88
C GLY A 162 6.21 -2.60 -4.40
N LEU A 163 6.69 -3.79 -4.08
CA LEU A 163 7.11 -4.20 -2.74
C LEU A 163 8.46 -4.90 -2.80
N VAL A 164 9.39 -4.47 -1.95
CA VAL A 164 10.66 -5.16 -1.69
C VAL A 164 10.56 -5.81 -0.32
N LEU A 165 10.61 -7.14 -0.28
CA LEU A 165 10.59 -7.91 0.96
C LEU A 165 12.02 -8.07 1.49
N GLY A 166 12.29 -7.55 2.68
CA GLY A 166 13.57 -7.65 3.37
C GLY A 166 13.62 -8.82 4.35
N PRO A 167 14.60 -8.80 5.27
CA PRO A 167 14.79 -9.86 6.25
C PRO A 167 13.62 -9.96 7.22
N GLU A 168 13.39 -11.18 7.72
CA GLU A 168 12.45 -11.43 8.80
C GLU A 168 12.91 -10.76 10.09
N ILE A 169 11.97 -10.20 10.84
CA ILE A 169 12.20 -9.63 12.17
C ILE A 169 12.10 -10.77 13.19
N PRO A 170 13.21 -11.16 13.84
CA PRO A 170 13.19 -12.28 14.78
C PRO A 170 12.37 -11.95 16.03
N ALA A 171 11.64 -12.95 16.53
CA ALA A 171 10.83 -12.87 17.75
C ALA A 171 9.83 -11.69 17.75
N TRP A 172 9.26 -11.41 16.56
CA TRP A 172 8.31 -10.33 16.36
C TRP A 172 7.07 -10.43 17.24
N ASP A 173 6.66 -11.66 17.58
CA ASP A 173 5.47 -12.00 18.37
C ASP A 173 5.65 -11.82 19.89
N SER A 174 6.89 -11.70 20.33
CA SER A 174 7.26 -11.53 21.76
C SER A 174 7.80 -10.13 22.07
N ARG A 175 7.81 -9.21 21.09
CA ARG A 175 8.31 -7.84 21.25
C ARG A 175 7.19 -6.83 21.01
N ALA A 176 7.19 -5.77 21.80
CA ALA A 176 6.25 -4.66 21.58
C ALA A 176 6.52 -3.98 20.24
N PRO A 177 5.48 -3.55 19.49
CA PRO A 177 5.67 -2.83 18.22
C PRO A 177 6.54 -1.56 18.34
N SER A 178 6.57 -0.91 19.50
CA SER A 178 7.44 0.25 19.76
C SER A 178 8.95 -0.08 19.72
N GLU A 179 9.31 -1.35 19.90
CA GLU A 179 10.70 -1.83 19.84
C GLU A 179 11.17 -2.16 18.41
N TRP A 180 10.24 -2.20 17.44
CA TRP A 180 10.57 -2.40 16.04
C TRP A 180 10.85 -1.04 15.41
N THR A 181 12.10 -0.67 15.42
CA THR A 181 12.54 0.62 14.86
C THR A 181 12.99 0.48 13.43
N VAL A 182 12.76 1.52 12.65
CA VAL A 182 13.19 1.61 11.24
C VAL A 182 13.96 2.90 11.02
N ARG A 183 14.99 2.80 10.19
CA ARG A 183 15.79 3.95 9.76
C ARG A 183 16.00 3.86 8.26
N MET A 184 15.63 4.93 7.55
CA MET A 184 15.85 5.06 6.13
C MET A 184 17.07 5.92 5.85
N ARG A 185 17.88 5.51 4.87
CA ARG A 185 19.03 6.26 4.40
C ARG A 185 18.95 6.46 2.88
N VAL A 186 19.34 7.65 2.43
CA VAL A 186 19.55 7.98 1.02
C VAL A 186 21.00 8.45 0.90
N ASP A 187 21.75 7.85 -0.01
CA ASP A 187 23.19 8.15 -0.21
C ASP A 187 24.03 8.11 1.09
N GLY A 188 23.66 7.22 2.02
CA GLY A 188 24.31 7.07 3.33
C GLY A 188 23.77 7.97 4.44
N GLU A 189 23.06 9.04 4.12
CA GLU A 189 22.48 9.97 5.08
C GLU A 189 21.13 9.49 5.61
N VAL A 190 20.90 9.65 6.92
CA VAL A 190 19.59 9.32 7.54
C VAL A 190 18.57 10.36 7.14
N VAL A 191 17.53 9.94 6.42
CA VAL A 191 16.43 10.81 5.97
C VAL A 191 15.14 10.59 6.75
N GLY A 192 15.04 9.51 7.53
CA GLY A 192 13.88 9.24 8.36
C GLY A 192 14.11 8.15 9.39
N GLU A 193 13.40 8.26 10.50
CA GLU A 193 13.35 7.26 11.56
C GLU A 193 11.91 7.08 12.06
N GLY A 194 11.57 5.85 12.42
CA GLY A 194 10.26 5.52 12.91
C GLY A 194 10.23 4.22 13.71
N SER A 195 9.04 3.81 14.09
CA SER A 195 8.81 2.50 14.71
C SER A 195 7.42 1.97 14.34
N ALA A 196 7.24 0.67 14.45
CA ALA A 196 5.94 0.03 14.27
C ALA A 196 4.90 0.53 15.28
N GLY A 197 5.32 1.01 16.46
CA GLY A 197 4.42 1.62 17.43
C GLY A 197 3.74 2.91 16.96
N ARG A 198 4.24 3.55 15.90
CA ARG A 198 3.59 4.72 15.29
C ARG A 198 2.48 4.36 14.31
N VAL A 199 2.37 3.09 13.92
CA VAL A 199 1.25 2.62 13.09
C VAL A 199 -0.03 2.69 13.92
N ALA A 200 -0.99 3.48 13.48
CA ALA A 200 -2.23 3.71 14.21
C ALA A 200 -2.95 2.40 14.57
N GLY A 201 -3.61 2.37 15.73
CA GLY A 201 -4.37 1.21 16.18
C GLY A 201 -3.56 0.09 16.82
N GLY A 202 -2.26 0.31 17.12
CA GLY A 202 -1.44 -0.65 17.87
C GLY A 202 -0.43 -1.44 17.05
N GLY A 203 -0.02 -0.92 15.92
CA GLY A 203 1.05 -1.51 15.11
C GLY A 203 0.58 -2.17 13.81
N PRO A 204 1.48 -2.87 13.09
CA PRO A 204 1.18 -3.42 11.76
C PRO A 204 0.05 -4.45 11.73
N ILE A 205 -0.15 -5.23 12.81
CA ILE A 205 -1.24 -6.21 12.90
C ILE A 205 -2.62 -5.52 12.85
N ALA A 206 -2.73 -4.28 13.36
CA ALA A 206 -3.96 -3.49 13.22
C ALA A 206 -4.30 -3.16 11.75
N SER A 207 -3.30 -3.10 10.87
CA SER A 207 -3.53 -2.92 9.44
C SER A 207 -4.10 -4.19 8.81
N LEU A 208 -3.70 -5.38 9.27
CA LEU A 208 -4.29 -6.64 8.84
C LEU A 208 -5.75 -6.78 9.32
N ALA A 209 -6.06 -6.33 10.54
CA ALA A 209 -7.43 -6.34 11.05
C ALA A 209 -8.39 -5.41 10.29
N PHE A 210 -7.85 -4.44 9.56
CA PHE A 210 -8.63 -3.55 8.69
C PHE A 210 -9.02 -4.23 7.36
N LEU A 211 -8.16 -5.07 6.78
CA LEU A 211 -8.41 -5.81 5.53
C LEU A 211 -9.51 -6.85 5.71
#